data_5a5edc6d7f76d21520e3cf60e80cd1e2
#
_entry.id   5a5edc6d7f76d21520e3cf60e80cd1e2
#
_cell.length_a   1.000
_cell.length_b   1.000
_cell.length_c   1.000
_cell.angle_alpha   90.00
_cell.angle_beta   90.00
_cell.angle_gamma   90.00
#
_symmetry.space_group_name_H-M   'P 1'
#
loop_
_entity.id
_entity.type
_entity.pdbx_description
1 polymer ?
#
loop_
_entity_poly.entity_id
_entity_poly.type
_entity_poly.pdbx_seq_one_letter_code
_entity_poly.pdbx_strand_id
1 'polypeptide(L)'
;MTQANFSVDSISEFLTIADTDYRIFDLGRLVREIPRQQFASIEQGQQPYPTPLQQYAWLAIMFWQRDNSQPFIWFAKFPVDERGLLQHAARQHFLQIVVEALGRDLTAKATPEQQELLKQNPYLFTPSDAKRAAFHAQVSCMFEHLPSVYFDDVESFLTGNRQPNDWQQLGVQGLHDVAARLANLPRVTTAISNQFTHWPIAFQQQLAAALEHQVLPKHLAQNIIAAVHALAKNIGETSTRADELNSLIRSLGATLYATRQQQPKLIQSLNRDLEQLLTSQQLTPQQQADLLVIIAARCWVLLSDRHFRVCYMECLSQHDSLFPHVFADLVTLPELRIELLMMMRDHSQQSPTLSAAFARLQQVMQASA
;
A
#
# COMPACT_ATOMS: atom_id res chain seq x y z
N MET A 1 48.30 -2.24 -7.67
CA MET A 1 47.10 -2.79 -8.34
C MET A 1 46.03 -1.73 -8.27
N THR A 2 45.75 -1.09 -9.39
CA THR A 2 44.79 -0.01 -9.53
C THR A 2 43.40 -0.57 -9.21
N GLN A 3 42.80 -0.15 -8.11
CA GLN A 3 41.37 -0.33 -7.87
C GLN A 3 40.66 0.41 -9.02
N ALA A 4 40.15 -0.34 -9.96
CA ALA A 4 39.21 0.20 -10.93
C ALA A 4 38.04 0.80 -10.11
N ASN A 5 37.86 2.12 -10.16
CA ASN A 5 36.72 2.79 -9.58
C ASN A 5 35.47 2.19 -10.20
N PHE A 6 34.83 1.27 -9.47
CA PHE A 6 33.59 0.63 -9.87
C PHE A 6 32.45 1.60 -9.53
N SER A 7 32.19 2.51 -10.46
CA SER A 7 31.04 3.40 -10.35
C SER A 7 29.80 2.65 -10.85
N VAL A 8 28.94 2.30 -9.93
CA VAL A 8 27.61 1.76 -10.22
C VAL A 8 26.61 2.87 -9.94
N ASP A 9 25.83 3.23 -10.95
CA ASP A 9 24.95 4.39 -10.86
C ASP A 9 23.52 4.05 -10.44
N SER A 10 23.12 2.77 -10.49
CA SER A 10 21.78 2.34 -10.09
C SER A 10 21.75 0.95 -9.46
N ILE A 11 20.71 0.66 -8.68
CA ILE A 11 20.48 -0.67 -8.10
C ILE A 11 20.25 -1.70 -9.22
N SER A 12 19.50 -1.33 -10.25
CA SER A 12 19.23 -2.19 -11.41
C SER A 12 20.52 -2.58 -12.14
N GLU A 13 21.43 -1.63 -12.34
CA GLU A 13 22.74 -1.86 -12.95
C GLU A 13 23.59 -2.77 -12.06
N PHE A 14 23.65 -2.49 -10.76
CA PHE A 14 24.41 -3.28 -9.80
C PHE A 14 23.99 -4.76 -9.80
N LEU A 15 22.68 -5.03 -9.73
CA LEU A 15 22.14 -6.37 -9.76
C LEU A 15 22.43 -7.08 -11.08
N THR A 16 22.42 -6.34 -12.20
CA THR A 16 22.75 -6.88 -13.53
C THR A 16 24.22 -7.25 -13.64
N ILE A 17 25.13 -6.41 -13.15
CA ILE A 17 26.58 -6.65 -13.16
C ILE A 17 26.95 -7.83 -12.24
N ALA A 18 26.20 -8.04 -11.16
CA ALA A 18 26.35 -9.17 -10.26
C ALA A 18 25.79 -10.48 -10.82
N ASP A 19 25.34 -10.51 -12.08
CA ASP A 19 24.74 -11.66 -12.78
C ASP A 19 23.56 -12.27 -12.02
N THR A 20 22.78 -11.42 -11.35
CA THR A 20 21.57 -11.83 -10.66
C THR A 20 20.32 -11.47 -11.46
N ASP A 21 19.29 -12.31 -11.34
CA ASP A 21 17.93 -11.93 -11.70
C ASP A 21 17.26 -11.22 -10.52
N TYR A 22 16.31 -10.31 -10.77
CA TYR A 22 15.72 -9.54 -9.68
C TYR A 22 14.28 -9.10 -9.95
N ARG A 23 13.56 -8.81 -8.89
CA ARG A 23 12.24 -8.15 -8.91
C ARG A 23 12.15 -7.10 -7.80
N ILE A 24 11.41 -6.06 -8.07
CA ILE A 24 11.24 -4.94 -7.16
C ILE A 24 9.77 -4.86 -6.76
N PHE A 25 9.51 -4.69 -5.47
CA PHE A 25 8.17 -4.51 -4.93
C PHE A 25 8.06 -3.20 -4.16
N ASP A 26 6.95 -2.50 -4.35
CA ASP A 26 6.50 -1.45 -3.44
C ASP A 26 5.89 -2.09 -2.19
N LEU A 27 6.32 -1.65 -1.02
CA LEU A 27 5.77 -2.06 0.28
C LEU A 27 5.09 -0.91 1.03
N GLY A 28 5.02 0.26 0.44
CA GLY A 28 4.45 1.45 1.07
C GLY A 28 2.94 1.33 1.29
N ARG A 29 2.15 1.80 0.35
CA ARG A 29 0.69 1.77 0.47
C ARG A 29 0.12 0.38 0.23
N LEU A 30 0.50 -0.25 -0.87
CA LEU A 30 0.13 -1.62 -1.24
C LEU A 30 1.39 -2.44 -1.48
N VAL A 31 1.31 -3.75 -1.26
CA VAL A 31 2.38 -4.67 -1.67
C VAL A 31 2.13 -5.03 -3.13
N ARG A 32 3.02 -4.58 -4.03
CA ARG A 32 2.88 -4.83 -5.46
C ARG A 32 4.21 -4.77 -6.18
N GLU A 33 4.36 -5.55 -7.23
CA GLU A 33 5.55 -5.50 -8.08
C GLU A 33 5.61 -4.18 -8.88
N ILE A 34 6.82 -3.64 -8.99
CA ILE A 34 7.17 -2.54 -9.89
C ILE A 34 7.91 -3.16 -11.07
N PRO A 35 7.40 -3.05 -12.32
CA PRO A 35 8.08 -3.57 -13.49
C PRO A 35 9.51 -3.03 -13.61
N ARG A 36 10.47 -3.88 -14.01
CA ARG A 36 11.90 -3.50 -14.10
C ARG A 36 12.13 -2.25 -14.92
N GLN A 37 11.47 -2.12 -16.06
CA GLN A 37 11.59 -0.94 -16.91
C GLN A 37 11.09 0.33 -16.20
N GLN A 38 9.99 0.23 -15.47
CA GLN A 38 9.46 1.33 -14.68
C GLN A 38 10.45 1.70 -13.56
N PHE A 39 10.99 0.71 -12.85
CA PHE A 39 11.94 0.96 -11.78
C PHE A 39 13.23 1.61 -12.30
N ALA A 40 13.77 1.16 -13.43
CA ALA A 40 14.91 1.81 -14.07
C ALA A 40 14.66 3.29 -14.41
N SER A 41 13.47 3.61 -14.94
CA SER A 41 13.07 5.01 -15.21
C SER A 41 12.92 5.84 -13.91
N ILE A 42 12.45 5.23 -12.83
CA ILE A 42 12.39 5.87 -11.50
C ILE A 42 13.79 6.14 -10.96
N GLU A 43 14.71 5.18 -11.05
CA GLU A 43 16.10 5.36 -10.63
C GLU A 43 16.84 6.44 -11.41
N GLN A 44 16.54 6.59 -12.70
CA GLN A 44 17.11 7.62 -13.57
C GLN A 44 16.48 9.01 -13.37
N GLY A 45 15.49 9.13 -12.47
CA GLY A 45 14.78 10.39 -12.25
C GLY A 45 13.87 10.83 -13.41
N GLN A 46 13.58 9.92 -14.35
CA GLN A 46 12.69 10.19 -15.49
C GLN A 46 11.22 10.10 -15.11
N GLN A 47 10.91 9.33 -14.07
CA GLN A 47 9.57 9.17 -13.52
C GLN A 47 9.59 9.29 -12.01
N PRO A 48 8.55 9.90 -11.41
CA PRO A 48 8.39 9.88 -9.97
C PRO A 48 8.06 8.47 -9.47
N TYR A 49 8.41 8.18 -8.22
CA TYR A 49 7.95 6.98 -7.53
C TYR A 49 6.42 7.02 -7.40
N PRO A 50 5.69 5.98 -7.82
CA PRO A 50 4.25 6.10 -8.06
C PRO A 50 3.41 6.25 -6.78
N THR A 51 3.84 5.67 -5.66
CA THR A 51 3.06 5.58 -4.42
C THR A 51 3.88 5.85 -3.17
N PRO A 52 4.53 7.03 -3.06
CA PRO A 52 5.28 7.38 -1.86
C PRO A 52 4.38 7.30 -0.61
N LEU A 53 4.98 6.93 0.50
CA LEU A 53 4.35 6.97 1.82
C LEU A 53 5.28 7.70 2.78
N GLN A 54 4.79 8.77 3.42
CA GLN A 54 5.59 9.59 4.33
C GLN A 54 6.91 10.10 3.70
N GLN A 55 6.85 10.51 2.43
CA GLN A 55 8.00 10.99 1.64
C GLN A 55 9.10 9.95 1.39
N TYR A 56 8.77 8.66 1.46
CA TYR A 56 9.69 7.57 1.15
C TYR A 56 9.12 6.63 0.09
N ALA A 57 10.03 6.08 -0.72
CA ALA A 57 9.82 4.85 -1.47
C ALA A 57 10.20 3.67 -0.57
N TRP A 58 9.26 2.78 -0.30
CA TRP A 58 9.44 1.60 0.54
C TRP A 58 9.52 0.38 -0.36
N LEU A 59 10.69 -0.24 -0.44
CA LEU A 59 10.98 -1.27 -1.43
C LEU A 59 11.32 -2.61 -0.79
N ALA A 60 10.88 -3.72 -1.43
CA ALA A 60 11.56 -4.98 -1.33
C ALA A 60 12.32 -5.22 -2.64
N ILE A 61 13.63 -5.32 -2.54
CA ILE A 61 14.55 -5.63 -3.64
C ILE A 61 14.87 -7.11 -3.50
N MET A 62 14.24 -7.93 -4.33
CA MET A 62 14.43 -9.37 -4.33
C MET A 62 15.32 -9.75 -5.50
N PHE A 63 16.37 -10.54 -5.25
CA PHE A 63 17.30 -11.00 -6.29
C PHE A 63 17.80 -12.42 -6.01
N TRP A 64 18.20 -13.13 -7.04
CA TRP A 64 18.69 -14.50 -6.96
C TRP A 64 19.68 -14.80 -8.09
N GLN A 65 20.53 -15.79 -7.90
CA GLN A 65 21.35 -16.33 -8.99
C GLN A 65 20.47 -17.11 -9.95
N ARG A 66 20.77 -17.06 -11.25
CA ARG A 66 19.99 -17.76 -12.29
C ARG A 66 19.91 -19.27 -12.05
N ASP A 67 20.93 -19.83 -11.44
CA ASP A 67 21.03 -21.26 -11.16
C ASP A 67 20.48 -21.66 -9.78
N ASN A 68 20.05 -20.72 -8.97
CA ASN A 68 19.56 -20.95 -7.61
C ASN A 68 18.27 -20.18 -7.36
N SER A 69 17.19 -20.91 -7.08
CA SER A 69 15.86 -20.34 -6.83
C SER A 69 15.66 -19.73 -5.44
N GLN A 70 16.67 -19.73 -4.56
CA GLN A 70 16.56 -19.07 -3.26
C GLN A 70 16.83 -17.57 -3.38
N PRO A 71 15.82 -16.71 -3.20
CA PRO A 71 16.00 -15.28 -3.31
C PRO A 71 16.63 -14.69 -2.05
N PHE A 72 17.49 -13.70 -2.26
CA PHE A 72 17.90 -12.74 -1.26
C PHE A 72 16.95 -11.53 -1.32
N ILE A 73 16.71 -10.88 -0.18
CA ILE A 73 15.76 -9.77 -0.10
C ILE A 73 16.39 -8.64 0.73
N TRP A 74 16.42 -7.44 0.15
CA TRP A 74 16.68 -6.22 0.90
C TRP A 74 15.38 -5.44 1.03
N PHE A 75 15.01 -5.12 2.26
CA PHE A 75 13.95 -4.17 2.53
C PHE A 75 14.57 -2.79 2.71
N ALA A 76 14.43 -1.94 1.70
CA ALA A 76 15.07 -0.64 1.65
C ALA A 76 14.04 0.50 1.53
N LYS A 77 14.31 1.62 2.20
CA LYS A 77 13.52 2.85 2.08
C LYS A 77 14.40 4.00 1.61
N PHE A 78 13.95 4.69 0.58
CA PHE A 78 14.65 5.83 0.03
C PHE A 78 13.79 7.08 0.13
N PRO A 79 14.35 8.22 0.58
CA PRO A 79 13.63 9.48 0.56
C PRO A 79 13.32 9.88 -0.89
N VAL A 80 12.16 10.48 -1.09
CA VAL A 80 11.78 11.12 -2.35
C VAL A 80 11.78 12.64 -2.18
N ASP A 81 12.06 13.35 -3.26
CA ASP A 81 11.97 14.81 -3.29
C ASP A 81 10.50 15.29 -3.38
N GLU A 82 10.31 16.59 -3.40
CA GLU A 82 8.99 17.21 -3.51
C GLU A 82 8.22 16.82 -4.79
N ARG A 83 8.92 16.38 -5.84
CA ARG A 83 8.31 15.92 -7.10
C ARG A 83 8.04 14.41 -7.09
N GLY A 84 8.39 13.72 -6.01
CA GLY A 84 8.30 12.27 -5.88
C GLY A 84 9.46 11.51 -6.53
N LEU A 85 10.55 12.19 -6.91
CA LEU A 85 11.73 11.55 -7.47
C LEU A 85 12.61 10.98 -6.35
N LEU A 86 13.20 9.81 -6.56
CA LEU A 86 14.16 9.23 -5.63
C LEU A 86 15.38 10.15 -5.48
N GLN A 87 15.79 10.40 -4.24
CA GLN A 87 16.99 11.17 -3.97
C GLN A 87 18.23 10.37 -4.39
N HIS A 88 18.93 10.87 -5.39
CA HIS A 88 20.11 10.24 -5.97
C HIS A 88 21.21 9.99 -4.92
N ALA A 89 21.49 10.97 -4.06
CA ALA A 89 22.52 10.85 -3.02
C ALA A 89 22.23 9.71 -2.03
N ALA A 90 20.96 9.52 -1.63
CA ALA A 90 20.56 8.43 -0.74
C ALA A 90 20.76 7.06 -1.40
N ARG A 91 20.39 6.92 -2.66
CA ARG A 91 20.60 5.68 -3.43
C ARG A 91 22.07 5.37 -3.63
N GLN A 92 22.88 6.37 -3.98
CA GLN A 92 24.34 6.19 -4.14
C GLN A 92 25.01 5.78 -2.84
N HIS A 93 24.66 6.41 -1.73
CA HIS A 93 25.19 6.04 -0.42
C HIS A 93 24.79 4.61 -0.03
N PHE A 94 23.53 4.19 -0.30
CA PHE A 94 23.10 2.80 -0.12
C PHE A 94 23.98 1.83 -0.91
N LEU A 95 24.17 2.09 -2.23
CA LEU A 95 24.98 1.25 -3.10
C LEU A 95 26.45 1.20 -2.63
N GLN A 96 27.02 2.32 -2.21
CA GLN A 96 28.38 2.37 -1.68
C GLN A 96 28.54 1.43 -0.48
N ILE A 97 27.63 1.48 0.50
CA ILE A 97 27.65 0.59 1.68
C ILE A 97 27.51 -0.88 1.26
N VAL A 98 26.62 -1.20 0.32
CA VAL A 98 26.42 -2.57 -0.15
C VAL A 98 27.66 -3.09 -0.88
N VAL A 99 28.27 -2.28 -1.77
CA VAL A 99 29.51 -2.65 -2.49
C VAL A 99 30.68 -2.84 -1.52
N GLU A 100 30.79 -1.99 -0.51
CA GLU A 100 31.83 -2.08 0.52
C GLU A 100 31.64 -3.36 1.37
N ALA A 101 30.40 -3.69 1.72
CA ALA A 101 30.09 -4.85 2.55
C ALA A 101 30.21 -6.19 1.78
N LEU A 102 29.66 -6.29 0.57
CA LEU A 102 29.51 -7.55 -0.15
C LEU A 102 30.44 -7.68 -1.37
N GLY A 103 31.03 -6.59 -1.85
CA GLY A 103 31.81 -6.60 -3.08
C GLY A 103 30.93 -6.85 -4.31
N ARG A 104 31.39 -7.77 -5.19
CA ARG A 104 30.69 -8.13 -6.43
C ARG A 104 29.80 -9.38 -6.30
N ASP A 105 30.06 -10.20 -5.31
CA ASP A 105 29.29 -11.44 -5.08
C ASP A 105 28.21 -11.21 -4.04
N LEU A 106 27.03 -10.83 -4.53
CA LEU A 106 25.86 -10.53 -3.71
C LEU A 106 25.20 -11.77 -3.09
N THR A 107 25.57 -12.94 -3.57
CA THR A 107 24.93 -14.22 -3.19
C THR A 107 25.81 -15.07 -2.31
N ALA A 108 27.08 -14.68 -2.14
CA ALA A 108 27.98 -15.31 -1.19
C ALA A 108 27.45 -15.14 0.25
N LYS A 109 27.71 -16.14 1.08
CA LYS A 109 27.35 -16.07 2.51
C LYS A 109 28.18 -14.97 3.17
N ALA A 110 27.52 -13.88 3.56
CA ALA A 110 28.16 -12.75 4.21
C ALA A 110 28.83 -13.17 5.54
N THR A 111 30.05 -12.68 5.79
CA THR A 111 30.74 -12.85 7.08
C THR A 111 30.00 -12.08 8.20
N PRO A 112 30.27 -12.40 9.49
CA PRO A 112 29.67 -11.63 10.58
C PRO A 112 29.93 -10.11 10.50
N GLU A 113 31.14 -9.72 10.09
CA GLU A 113 31.54 -8.32 9.92
C GLU A 113 30.76 -7.65 8.77
N GLN A 114 30.59 -8.34 7.65
CA GLN A 114 29.79 -7.87 6.52
C GLN A 114 28.32 -7.73 6.89
N GLN A 115 27.77 -8.69 7.65
CA GLN A 115 26.40 -8.62 8.16
C GLN A 115 26.19 -7.44 9.09
N GLU A 116 27.16 -7.14 9.96
CA GLU A 116 27.08 -5.99 10.86
C GLU A 116 27.12 -4.67 10.08
N LEU A 117 27.98 -4.56 9.06
CA LEU A 117 28.03 -3.39 8.20
C LEU A 117 26.70 -3.17 7.45
N LEU A 118 26.11 -4.24 6.94
CA LEU A 118 24.81 -4.15 6.28
C LEU A 118 23.69 -3.75 7.27
N LYS A 119 23.69 -4.25 8.51
CA LYS A 119 22.71 -3.85 9.52
C LYS A 119 22.78 -2.37 9.89
N GLN A 120 23.94 -1.75 9.78
CA GLN A 120 24.15 -0.32 10.04
C GLN A 120 23.73 0.56 8.85
N ASN A 121 23.31 -0.04 7.72
CA ASN A 121 22.83 0.71 6.56
C ASN A 121 21.54 1.48 6.90
N PRO A 122 21.54 2.83 6.87
CA PRO A 122 20.41 3.64 7.31
C PRO A 122 19.18 3.54 6.41
N TYR A 123 19.34 2.95 5.24
CA TYR A 123 18.26 2.77 4.27
C TYR A 123 17.53 1.44 4.42
N LEU A 124 18.08 0.49 5.17
CA LEU A 124 17.39 -0.77 5.46
C LEU A 124 16.35 -0.57 6.58
N PHE A 125 15.25 -1.32 6.47
CA PHE A 125 14.19 -1.31 7.47
C PHE A 125 13.59 -2.70 7.66
N THR A 126 12.88 -2.89 8.76
CA THR A 126 12.10 -4.10 9.01
C THR A 126 10.63 -3.81 8.71
N PRO A 127 10.03 -4.47 7.70
CA PRO A 127 8.60 -4.33 7.45
C PRO A 127 7.77 -4.85 8.62
N SER A 128 6.54 -4.33 8.78
CA SER A 128 5.57 -4.93 9.70
C SER A 128 5.25 -6.37 9.31
N ASP A 129 4.81 -7.17 10.28
CA ASP A 129 4.49 -8.59 10.04
C ASP A 129 3.45 -8.78 8.93
N ALA A 130 2.42 -7.92 8.88
CA ALA A 130 1.41 -7.97 7.83
C ALA A 130 2.01 -7.67 6.43
N LYS A 131 2.88 -6.65 6.30
CA LYS A 131 3.55 -6.33 5.03
C LYS A 131 4.50 -7.44 4.59
N ARG A 132 5.22 -8.02 5.54
CA ARG A 132 6.12 -9.14 5.28
C ARG A 132 5.34 -10.37 4.84
N ALA A 133 4.23 -10.70 5.53
CA ALA A 133 3.36 -11.82 5.16
C ALA A 133 2.74 -11.62 3.77
N ALA A 134 2.25 -10.41 3.45
CA ALA A 134 1.72 -10.10 2.12
C ALA A 134 2.77 -10.27 1.02
N PHE A 135 3.98 -9.75 1.25
CA PHE A 135 5.10 -9.89 0.32
C PHE A 135 5.48 -11.36 0.10
N HIS A 136 5.68 -12.12 1.19
CA HIS A 136 6.04 -13.55 1.08
C HIS A 136 4.96 -14.37 0.39
N ALA A 137 3.67 -14.09 0.64
CA ALA A 137 2.58 -14.77 -0.04
C ALA A 137 2.60 -14.52 -1.57
N GLN A 138 2.85 -13.27 -2.00
CA GLN A 138 2.96 -12.94 -3.43
C GLN A 138 4.18 -13.61 -4.08
N VAL A 139 5.33 -13.57 -3.41
CA VAL A 139 6.56 -14.23 -3.87
C VAL A 139 6.36 -15.74 -3.98
N SER A 140 5.73 -16.37 -2.98
CA SER A 140 5.42 -17.81 -2.99
C SER A 140 4.53 -18.19 -4.18
N CYS A 141 3.52 -17.37 -4.51
CA CYS A 141 2.70 -17.59 -5.70
C CYS A 141 3.50 -17.42 -7.00
N MET A 142 4.35 -16.40 -7.06
CA MET A 142 5.15 -16.10 -8.26
C MET A 142 6.13 -17.21 -8.62
N PHE A 143 6.71 -17.88 -7.63
CA PHE A 143 7.62 -19.02 -7.82
C PHE A 143 6.92 -20.38 -7.76
N GLU A 144 5.59 -20.38 -7.75
CA GLU A 144 4.78 -21.61 -7.66
C GLU A 144 5.13 -22.48 -6.44
N HIS A 145 5.61 -21.84 -5.36
CA HIS A 145 5.89 -22.51 -4.10
C HIS A 145 4.60 -22.87 -3.36
N LEU A 146 4.67 -23.91 -2.54
CA LEU A 146 3.58 -24.24 -1.63
C LEU A 146 3.33 -23.09 -0.64
N PRO A 147 2.07 -22.90 -0.21
CA PRO A 147 1.74 -21.95 0.84
C PRO A 147 2.38 -22.35 2.17
N SER A 148 2.32 -21.46 3.15
CA SER A 148 2.75 -21.78 4.52
C SER A 148 1.88 -22.87 5.15
N VAL A 149 2.39 -23.45 6.24
CA VAL A 149 1.66 -24.45 7.04
C VAL A 149 0.35 -23.93 7.66
N TYR A 150 0.13 -22.61 7.65
CA TYR A 150 -1.08 -21.97 8.16
C TYR A 150 -2.21 -21.85 7.11
N PHE A 151 -1.95 -22.20 5.87
CA PHE A 151 -2.89 -22.05 4.75
C PHE A 151 -4.16 -22.88 4.95
N ASP A 152 -3.99 -24.16 5.23
CA ASP A 152 -5.12 -25.11 5.34
C ASP A 152 -6.07 -24.75 6.48
N ASP A 153 -5.53 -24.21 7.57
CA ASP A 153 -6.31 -23.75 8.71
C ASP A 153 -7.23 -22.59 8.34
N VAL A 154 -6.70 -21.62 7.58
CA VAL A 154 -7.47 -20.46 7.11
C VAL A 154 -8.49 -20.87 6.06
N GLU A 155 -8.14 -21.71 5.08
CA GLU A 155 -9.07 -22.21 4.08
C GLU A 155 -10.22 -22.97 4.74
N SER A 156 -9.92 -23.86 5.70
CA SER A 156 -10.90 -24.64 6.45
C SER A 156 -11.86 -23.74 7.25
N PHE A 157 -11.32 -22.67 7.88
CA PHE A 157 -12.16 -21.71 8.61
C PHE A 157 -13.08 -20.96 7.66
N LEU A 158 -12.56 -20.38 6.58
CA LEU A 158 -13.34 -19.60 5.64
C LEU A 158 -14.44 -20.43 4.96
N THR A 159 -14.19 -21.72 4.73
CA THR A 159 -15.18 -22.63 4.12
C THR A 159 -16.15 -23.27 5.11
N GLY A 160 -16.11 -22.87 6.40
CA GLY A 160 -17.05 -23.30 7.42
C GLY A 160 -16.76 -24.69 8.05
N ASN A 161 -15.53 -25.19 7.87
CA ASN A 161 -15.12 -26.49 8.43
C ASN A 161 -14.47 -26.35 9.82
N ARG A 162 -14.51 -25.16 10.45
CA ARG A 162 -14.02 -24.87 11.79
C ARG A 162 -15.07 -24.12 12.60
N GLN A 163 -14.88 -24.08 13.94
CA GLN A 163 -15.78 -23.36 14.83
C GLN A 163 -15.66 -21.83 14.61
N PRO A 164 -16.75 -21.07 14.83
CA PRO A 164 -16.77 -19.62 14.63
C PRO A 164 -15.69 -18.84 15.41
N ASN A 165 -15.25 -19.32 16.57
CA ASN A 165 -14.25 -18.67 17.41
C ASN A 165 -12.80 -19.04 17.06
N ASP A 166 -12.57 -20.01 16.17
CA ASP A 166 -11.22 -20.48 15.83
C ASP A 166 -10.41 -19.43 15.04
N TRP A 167 -11.06 -18.36 14.56
CA TRP A 167 -10.38 -17.26 13.86
C TRP A 167 -9.23 -16.63 14.68
N GLN A 168 -9.31 -16.67 16.00
CA GLN A 168 -8.29 -16.12 16.90
C GLN A 168 -6.96 -16.90 16.85
N GLN A 169 -6.99 -18.12 16.35
CA GLN A 169 -5.83 -19.01 16.24
C GLN A 169 -5.22 -18.99 14.83
N LEU A 170 -5.84 -18.28 13.88
CA LEU A 170 -5.38 -18.25 12.50
C LEU A 170 -4.09 -17.42 12.39
N GLY A 171 -3.10 -18.00 11.71
CA GLY A 171 -1.84 -17.31 11.45
C GLY A 171 -1.98 -16.21 10.40
N VAL A 172 -1.40 -15.04 10.67
CA VAL A 172 -1.40 -13.89 9.72
C VAL A 172 -0.86 -14.32 8.35
N GLN A 173 0.20 -15.13 8.30
CA GLN A 173 0.76 -15.63 7.03
C GLN A 173 -0.27 -16.43 6.24
N GLY A 174 -1.05 -17.30 6.90
CA GLY A 174 -2.10 -18.08 6.24
C GLY A 174 -3.18 -17.23 5.60
N LEU A 175 -3.60 -16.13 6.25
CA LEU A 175 -4.55 -15.17 5.67
C LEU A 175 -4.02 -14.55 4.36
N HIS A 176 -2.77 -14.14 4.36
CA HIS A 176 -2.13 -13.57 3.16
C HIS A 176 -1.90 -14.64 2.08
N ASP A 177 -1.56 -15.87 2.45
CA ASP A 177 -1.39 -16.98 1.50
C ASP A 177 -2.70 -17.33 0.78
N VAL A 178 -3.82 -17.36 1.53
CA VAL A 178 -5.16 -17.55 0.96
C VAL A 178 -5.52 -16.36 0.07
N ALA A 179 -5.33 -15.13 0.54
CA ALA A 179 -5.64 -13.94 -0.22
C ALA A 179 -4.90 -13.89 -1.56
N ALA A 180 -3.60 -14.24 -1.57
CA ALA A 180 -2.79 -14.26 -2.79
C ALA A 180 -3.21 -15.35 -3.79
N ARG A 181 -3.95 -16.38 -3.35
CA ARG A 181 -4.37 -17.52 -4.17
C ARG A 181 -5.87 -17.54 -4.51
N LEU A 182 -6.61 -16.48 -4.18
CA LEU A 182 -8.08 -16.42 -4.36
C LEU A 182 -8.56 -16.75 -5.78
N ALA A 183 -7.77 -16.43 -6.80
CA ALA A 183 -8.10 -16.76 -8.18
C ALA A 183 -8.29 -18.27 -8.41
N ASN A 184 -7.61 -19.10 -7.62
CA ASN A 184 -7.62 -20.56 -7.69
C ASN A 184 -8.48 -21.21 -6.57
N LEU A 185 -9.16 -20.40 -5.74
CA LEU A 185 -9.94 -20.85 -4.58
C LEU A 185 -11.42 -20.43 -4.68
N PRO A 186 -12.19 -20.97 -5.63
CA PRO A 186 -13.57 -20.52 -5.86
C PRO A 186 -14.49 -20.73 -4.66
N ARG A 187 -14.28 -21.79 -3.85
CA ARG A 187 -15.07 -22.03 -2.63
C ARG A 187 -14.82 -20.96 -1.57
N VAL A 188 -13.56 -20.61 -1.36
CA VAL A 188 -13.16 -19.53 -0.43
C VAL A 188 -13.71 -18.19 -0.92
N THR A 189 -13.57 -17.89 -2.21
CA THR A 189 -14.08 -16.67 -2.83
C THR A 189 -15.60 -16.53 -2.62
N THR A 190 -16.34 -17.61 -2.80
CA THR A 190 -17.79 -17.64 -2.55
C THR A 190 -18.11 -17.47 -1.06
N ALA A 191 -17.35 -18.11 -0.18
CA ALA A 191 -17.54 -17.99 1.26
C ALA A 191 -17.30 -16.56 1.75
N ILE A 192 -16.22 -15.92 1.30
CA ILE A 192 -15.94 -14.51 1.61
C ILE A 192 -17.09 -13.62 1.09
N SER A 193 -17.53 -13.82 -0.14
CA SER A 193 -18.64 -13.05 -0.74
C SER A 193 -19.93 -13.10 0.10
N ASN A 194 -20.22 -14.25 0.71
CA ASN A 194 -21.50 -14.48 1.41
C ASN A 194 -21.42 -14.19 2.92
N GLN A 195 -20.23 -14.28 3.52
CA GLN A 195 -20.08 -14.29 4.97
C GLN A 195 -19.22 -13.16 5.53
N PHE A 196 -18.61 -12.31 4.70
CA PHE A 196 -17.69 -11.26 5.15
C PHE A 196 -18.27 -10.48 6.34
N THR A 197 -19.48 -9.99 6.21
CA THR A 197 -20.18 -9.17 7.20
C THR A 197 -20.75 -9.96 8.38
N HIS A 198 -20.72 -11.29 8.34
CA HIS A 198 -21.18 -12.15 9.44
C HIS A 198 -20.06 -12.53 10.41
N TRP A 199 -18.80 -12.37 10.01
CA TRP A 199 -17.66 -12.63 10.89
C TRP A 199 -17.45 -11.52 11.92
N PRO A 200 -16.78 -11.80 13.05
CA PRO A 200 -16.41 -10.78 14.01
C PRO A 200 -15.59 -9.67 13.38
N ILE A 201 -15.81 -8.41 13.80
CA ILE A 201 -15.14 -7.23 13.23
C ILE A 201 -13.62 -7.37 13.25
N ALA A 202 -13.04 -7.88 14.34
CA ALA A 202 -11.60 -8.08 14.42
C ALA A 202 -11.07 -9.03 13.33
N PHE A 203 -11.84 -10.06 12.97
CA PHE A 203 -11.46 -10.95 11.87
C PHE A 203 -11.67 -10.29 10.51
N GLN A 204 -12.77 -9.54 10.31
CA GLN A 204 -12.98 -8.75 9.08
C GLN A 204 -11.81 -7.80 8.82
N GLN A 205 -11.31 -7.12 9.85
CA GLN A 205 -10.15 -6.21 9.75
C GLN A 205 -8.86 -6.95 9.36
N GLN A 206 -8.62 -8.14 9.93
CA GLN A 206 -7.47 -8.98 9.56
C GLN A 206 -7.57 -9.48 8.12
N LEU A 207 -8.74 -9.96 7.73
CA LEU A 207 -8.98 -10.42 6.36
C LEU A 207 -8.85 -9.27 5.36
N ALA A 208 -9.41 -8.11 5.67
CA ALA A 208 -9.27 -6.91 4.84
C ALA A 208 -7.80 -6.50 4.65
N ALA A 209 -6.99 -6.61 5.71
CA ALA A 209 -5.55 -6.35 5.64
C ALA A 209 -4.80 -7.33 4.72
N ALA A 210 -5.29 -8.55 4.56
CA ALA A 210 -4.73 -9.49 3.60
C ALA A 210 -5.24 -9.22 2.18
N LEU A 211 -6.54 -8.91 2.02
CA LEU A 211 -7.17 -8.66 0.73
C LEU A 211 -6.72 -7.35 0.09
N GLU A 212 -6.41 -6.30 0.88
CA GLU A 212 -6.05 -4.96 0.36
C GLU A 212 -4.90 -4.96 -0.64
N HIS A 213 -4.05 -5.98 -0.60
CA HIS A 213 -2.85 -6.12 -1.44
C HIS A 213 -3.09 -6.94 -2.71
N GLN A 214 -4.28 -7.51 -2.89
CA GLN A 214 -4.61 -8.42 -3.97
C GLN A 214 -5.62 -7.81 -4.95
N VAL A 215 -5.44 -8.08 -6.24
CA VAL A 215 -6.49 -7.83 -7.22
C VAL A 215 -7.52 -8.94 -7.08
N LEU A 216 -8.66 -8.60 -6.50
CA LEU A 216 -9.69 -9.58 -6.19
C LEU A 216 -10.34 -10.16 -7.45
N PRO A 217 -10.75 -11.45 -7.43
CA PRO A 217 -11.60 -12.00 -8.47
C PRO A 217 -12.85 -11.14 -8.71
N LYS A 218 -13.22 -10.94 -9.97
CA LYS A 218 -14.27 -9.99 -10.38
C LYS A 218 -15.58 -10.14 -9.59
N HIS A 219 -16.02 -11.36 -9.39
CA HIS A 219 -17.26 -11.63 -8.65
C HIS A 219 -17.16 -11.20 -7.18
N LEU A 220 -16.04 -11.50 -6.51
CA LEU A 220 -15.80 -11.09 -5.12
C LEU A 220 -15.74 -9.55 -5.01
N ALA A 221 -15.00 -8.89 -5.90
CA ALA A 221 -14.93 -7.43 -5.92
C ALA A 221 -16.34 -6.80 -6.09
N GLN A 222 -17.16 -7.33 -7.01
CA GLN A 222 -18.53 -6.87 -7.22
C GLN A 222 -19.41 -7.05 -5.98
N ASN A 223 -19.30 -8.18 -5.27
CA ASN A 223 -20.08 -8.44 -4.06
C ASN A 223 -19.63 -7.53 -2.91
N ILE A 224 -18.33 -7.30 -2.73
CA ILE A 224 -17.82 -6.34 -1.74
C ILE A 224 -18.33 -4.93 -2.05
N ILE A 225 -18.32 -4.51 -3.31
CA ILE A 225 -18.83 -3.21 -3.72
C ILE A 225 -20.34 -3.10 -3.47
N ALA A 226 -21.10 -4.15 -3.76
CA ALA A 226 -22.53 -4.17 -3.44
C ALA A 226 -22.79 -4.06 -1.93
N ALA A 227 -21.98 -4.71 -1.10
CA ALA A 227 -22.04 -4.56 0.36
C ALA A 227 -21.69 -3.14 0.82
N VAL A 228 -20.66 -2.51 0.23
CA VAL A 228 -20.32 -1.09 0.48
C VAL A 228 -21.51 -0.19 0.13
N HIS A 229 -22.15 -0.37 -1.03
CA HIS A 229 -23.34 0.39 -1.45
C HIS A 229 -24.50 0.24 -0.46
N ALA A 230 -24.73 -0.97 0.03
CA ALA A 230 -25.81 -1.24 0.99
C ALA A 230 -25.55 -0.58 2.34
N LEU A 231 -24.32 -0.67 2.87
CA LEU A 231 -23.93 -0.09 4.15
C LEU A 231 -23.87 1.43 4.09
N ALA A 232 -23.31 2.01 3.02
CA ALA A 232 -23.20 3.46 2.88
C ALA A 232 -24.57 4.17 2.88
N LYS A 233 -25.61 3.50 2.40
CA LYS A 233 -26.99 4.05 2.41
C LYS A 233 -27.67 4.01 3.78
N ASN A 234 -27.27 3.09 4.64
CA ASN A 234 -27.89 2.91 5.94
C ASN A 234 -26.89 2.36 6.95
N ILE A 235 -25.99 3.22 7.40
CA ILE A 235 -24.97 2.86 8.38
C ILE A 235 -25.58 2.65 9.77
N GLY A 236 -26.67 3.35 10.10
CA GLY A 236 -27.35 3.28 11.40
C GLY A 236 -26.45 3.80 12.54
N GLU A 237 -26.95 3.69 13.77
CA GLU A 237 -26.27 4.26 14.97
C GLU A 237 -25.20 3.32 15.55
N THR A 238 -24.99 2.11 15.02
CA THR A 238 -24.05 1.16 15.60
C THR A 238 -22.62 1.37 15.07
N SER A 239 -21.66 1.56 15.98
CA SER A 239 -20.24 1.73 15.60
C SER A 239 -19.69 0.57 14.74
N THR A 240 -20.21 -0.63 14.95
CA THR A 240 -19.81 -1.84 14.26
C THR A 240 -19.98 -1.76 12.74
N ARG A 241 -21.03 -1.09 12.24
CA ARG A 241 -21.26 -0.97 10.78
C ARG A 241 -20.29 -0.05 10.08
N ALA A 242 -19.78 0.97 10.77
CA ALA A 242 -18.74 1.82 10.23
C ALA A 242 -17.40 1.06 10.10
N ASP A 243 -17.05 0.23 11.09
CA ASP A 243 -15.87 -0.63 11.03
C ASP A 243 -15.96 -1.70 9.94
N GLU A 244 -17.17 -2.25 9.74
CA GLU A 244 -17.47 -3.18 8.67
C GLU A 244 -17.31 -2.51 7.29
N LEU A 245 -17.89 -1.33 7.10
CA LEU A 245 -17.72 -0.53 5.89
C LEU A 245 -16.22 -0.24 5.62
N ASN A 246 -15.49 0.17 6.64
CA ASN A 246 -14.06 0.44 6.56
C ASN A 246 -13.27 -0.80 6.12
N SER A 247 -13.62 -1.99 6.64
CA SER A 247 -12.99 -3.26 6.26
C SER A 247 -13.28 -3.63 4.81
N LEU A 248 -14.52 -3.44 4.35
CA LEU A 248 -14.90 -3.69 2.96
C LEU A 248 -14.18 -2.75 2.00
N ILE A 249 -14.15 -1.44 2.28
CA ILE A 249 -13.45 -0.45 1.45
C ILE A 249 -11.97 -0.76 1.40
N ARG A 250 -11.35 -1.06 2.54
CA ARG A 250 -9.94 -1.43 2.64
C ARG A 250 -9.61 -2.62 1.74
N SER A 251 -10.45 -3.66 1.73
CA SER A 251 -10.27 -4.85 0.90
C SER A 251 -10.16 -4.57 -0.60
N LEU A 252 -10.69 -3.44 -1.06
CA LEU A 252 -10.68 -3.06 -2.47
C LEU A 252 -9.40 -2.35 -2.93
N GLY A 253 -8.46 -2.05 -2.04
CA GLY A 253 -7.29 -1.20 -2.32
C GLY A 253 -6.57 -1.52 -3.63
N ALA A 254 -5.97 -2.71 -3.75
CA ALA A 254 -5.25 -3.12 -4.94
C ALA A 254 -6.18 -3.28 -6.16
N THR A 255 -7.43 -3.71 -5.95
CA THR A 255 -8.42 -3.86 -7.03
C THR A 255 -8.76 -2.51 -7.66
N LEU A 256 -9.06 -1.49 -6.85
CA LEU A 256 -9.34 -0.13 -7.34
C LEU A 256 -8.11 0.45 -8.07
N TYR A 257 -6.92 0.27 -7.50
CA TYR A 257 -5.70 0.73 -8.14
C TYR A 257 -5.46 0.07 -9.49
N ALA A 258 -5.62 -1.25 -9.61
CA ALA A 258 -5.40 -1.99 -10.84
C ALA A 258 -6.44 -1.67 -11.92
N THR A 259 -7.70 -1.40 -11.53
CA THR A 259 -8.81 -1.23 -12.46
C THR A 259 -9.16 0.24 -12.76
N ARG A 260 -8.47 1.20 -12.16
CA ARG A 260 -8.81 2.63 -12.18
C ARG A 260 -9.03 3.24 -13.59
N GLN A 261 -8.27 2.78 -14.57
CA GLN A 261 -8.39 3.26 -15.95
C GLN A 261 -9.47 2.50 -16.74
N GLN A 262 -9.74 1.25 -16.37
CA GLN A 262 -10.62 0.35 -17.10
C GLN A 262 -12.07 0.42 -16.63
N GLN A 263 -12.30 0.83 -15.37
CA GLN A 263 -13.62 0.83 -14.73
C GLN A 263 -13.98 2.20 -14.10
N PRO A 264 -13.95 3.31 -14.84
CA PRO A 264 -14.24 4.64 -14.29
C PRO A 264 -15.66 4.74 -13.70
N LYS A 265 -16.66 4.05 -14.29
CA LYS A 265 -18.02 4.04 -13.78
C LYS A 265 -18.14 3.39 -12.41
N LEU A 266 -17.31 2.39 -12.11
CA LEU A 266 -17.26 1.75 -10.81
C LEU A 266 -16.77 2.73 -9.74
N ILE A 267 -15.67 3.44 -10.01
CA ILE A 267 -15.14 4.47 -9.14
C ILE A 267 -16.18 5.56 -8.90
N GLN A 268 -16.85 6.05 -9.95
CA GLN A 268 -17.90 7.06 -9.83
C GLN A 268 -19.10 6.60 -8.97
N SER A 269 -19.48 5.32 -9.06
CA SER A 269 -20.59 4.81 -8.23
C SER A 269 -20.21 4.72 -6.76
N LEU A 270 -19.00 4.26 -6.45
CA LEU A 270 -18.46 4.25 -5.08
C LEU A 270 -18.33 5.67 -4.53
N ASN A 271 -17.77 6.58 -5.30
CA ASN A 271 -17.59 7.96 -4.89
C ASN A 271 -18.92 8.62 -4.52
N ARG A 272 -19.99 8.41 -5.29
CA ARG A 272 -21.32 8.96 -4.99
C ARG A 272 -21.85 8.51 -3.63
N ASP A 273 -21.75 7.20 -3.32
CA ASP A 273 -22.25 6.68 -2.05
C ASP A 273 -21.39 7.13 -0.87
N LEU A 274 -20.06 7.16 -1.05
CA LEU A 274 -19.15 7.65 -0.02
C LEU A 274 -19.29 9.15 0.21
N GLU A 275 -19.53 9.93 -0.82
CA GLU A 275 -19.81 11.36 -0.72
C GLU A 275 -21.10 11.60 0.08
N GLN A 276 -22.17 10.89 -0.27
CA GLN A 276 -23.43 10.99 0.45
C GLN A 276 -23.26 10.63 1.92
N LEU A 277 -22.46 9.61 2.23
CA LEU A 277 -22.18 9.18 3.59
C LEU A 277 -21.33 10.23 4.35
N LEU A 278 -20.24 10.70 3.75
CA LEU A 278 -19.32 11.67 4.37
C LEU A 278 -20.01 13.02 4.67
N THR A 279 -20.98 13.41 3.85
CA THR A 279 -21.75 14.65 4.03
C THR A 279 -23.00 14.46 4.91
N SER A 280 -23.36 13.21 5.20
CA SER A 280 -24.45 12.92 6.12
C SER A 280 -24.01 13.07 7.57
N GLN A 281 -24.98 13.24 8.48
CA GLN A 281 -24.72 13.23 9.92
C GLN A 281 -24.78 11.82 10.53
N GLN A 282 -24.60 10.77 9.69
CA GLN A 282 -24.71 9.38 10.15
C GLN A 282 -23.42 8.86 10.79
N LEU A 283 -22.27 9.50 10.55
CA LEU A 283 -21.00 9.13 11.11
C LEU A 283 -20.64 10.04 12.29
N THR A 284 -20.12 9.44 13.36
CA THR A 284 -19.44 10.23 14.40
C THR A 284 -18.15 10.84 13.83
N PRO A 285 -17.60 11.91 14.44
CA PRO A 285 -16.35 12.49 13.98
C PRO A 285 -15.19 11.47 13.89
N GLN A 286 -15.11 10.52 14.82
CA GLN A 286 -14.09 9.48 14.80
C GLN A 286 -14.29 8.50 13.62
N GLN A 287 -15.51 8.04 13.39
CA GLN A 287 -15.82 7.15 12.26
C GLN A 287 -15.56 7.82 10.90
N GLN A 288 -15.87 9.13 10.80
CA GLN A 288 -15.55 9.91 9.61
C GLN A 288 -14.03 10.02 9.42
N ALA A 289 -13.27 10.30 10.48
CA ALA A 289 -11.81 10.35 10.43
C ALA A 289 -11.20 9.00 10.00
N ASP A 290 -11.68 7.89 10.55
CA ASP A 290 -11.21 6.55 10.21
C ASP A 290 -11.46 6.22 8.73
N LEU A 291 -12.65 6.55 8.21
CA LEU A 291 -12.97 6.39 6.79
C LEU A 291 -12.08 7.24 5.89
N LEU A 292 -11.86 8.52 6.24
CA LEU A 292 -10.97 9.42 5.51
C LEU A 292 -9.53 8.87 5.46
N VAL A 293 -9.02 8.34 6.58
CA VAL A 293 -7.69 7.73 6.64
C VAL A 293 -7.60 6.50 5.73
N ILE A 294 -8.59 5.63 5.73
CA ILE A 294 -8.60 4.42 4.88
C ILE A 294 -8.63 4.79 3.40
N ILE A 295 -9.46 5.78 3.02
CA ILE A 295 -9.50 6.27 1.64
C ILE A 295 -8.11 6.79 1.23
N ALA A 296 -7.49 7.68 2.02
CA ALA A 296 -6.17 8.21 1.72
C ALA A 296 -5.09 7.13 1.65
N ALA A 297 -5.10 6.19 2.59
CA ALA A 297 -4.03 5.21 2.73
C ALA A 297 -4.12 4.04 1.74
N ARG A 298 -5.33 3.61 1.34
CA ARG A 298 -5.55 2.38 0.56
C ARG A 298 -6.34 2.58 -0.73
N CYS A 299 -7.24 3.56 -0.75
CA CYS A 299 -8.17 3.79 -1.85
C CYS A 299 -8.04 5.19 -2.44
N TRP A 300 -6.84 5.80 -2.38
CA TRP A 300 -6.56 7.17 -2.86
C TRP A 300 -6.96 7.40 -4.32
N VAL A 301 -7.06 6.33 -5.11
CA VAL A 301 -7.54 6.36 -6.50
C VAL A 301 -8.93 6.98 -6.62
N LEU A 302 -9.78 6.85 -5.59
CA LEU A 302 -11.10 7.47 -5.53
C LEU A 302 -10.99 9.01 -5.62
N LEU A 303 -9.90 9.58 -5.12
CA LEU A 303 -9.63 11.03 -5.14
C LEU A 303 -9.20 11.55 -6.54
N SER A 304 -9.06 10.69 -7.53
CA SER A 304 -8.85 11.11 -8.93
C SER A 304 -10.06 11.84 -9.49
N ASP A 305 -11.28 11.50 -9.02
CA ASP A 305 -12.50 12.24 -9.33
C ASP A 305 -12.50 13.60 -8.63
N ARG A 306 -12.67 14.68 -9.41
CA ARG A 306 -12.61 16.05 -8.90
C ARG A 306 -13.69 16.34 -7.85
N HIS A 307 -14.91 15.88 -8.11
CA HIS A 307 -16.05 16.20 -7.24
C HIS A 307 -15.88 15.52 -5.89
N PHE A 308 -15.58 14.23 -5.90
CA PHE A 308 -15.32 13.48 -4.68
C PHE A 308 -14.09 14.02 -3.91
N ARG A 309 -13.03 14.41 -4.62
CA ARG A 309 -11.83 15.00 -4.01
C ARG A 309 -12.16 16.30 -3.25
N VAL A 310 -12.99 17.18 -3.81
CA VAL A 310 -13.44 18.40 -3.12
C VAL A 310 -14.22 18.05 -1.86
N CYS A 311 -15.23 17.17 -1.98
CA CYS A 311 -16.01 16.71 -0.83
C CYS A 311 -15.11 16.08 0.26
N TYR A 312 -14.19 15.21 -0.13
CA TYR A 312 -13.24 14.58 0.77
C TYR A 312 -12.39 15.62 1.53
N MET A 313 -11.85 16.61 0.83
CA MET A 313 -11.01 17.65 1.44
C MET A 313 -11.81 18.58 2.36
N GLU A 314 -13.06 18.88 2.02
CA GLU A 314 -13.98 19.61 2.89
C GLU A 314 -14.25 18.86 4.19
N CYS A 315 -14.54 17.56 4.11
CA CYS A 315 -14.73 16.73 5.30
C CYS A 315 -13.43 16.62 6.12
N LEU A 316 -12.28 16.40 5.46
CA LEU A 316 -10.99 16.31 6.12
C LEU A 316 -10.62 17.59 6.87
N SER A 317 -10.98 18.77 6.32
CA SER A 317 -10.70 20.07 6.92
C SER A 317 -11.40 20.31 8.27
N GLN A 318 -12.40 19.50 8.60
CA GLN A 318 -13.08 19.51 9.91
C GLN A 318 -12.28 18.81 11.01
N HIS A 319 -11.21 18.10 10.65
CA HIS A 319 -10.34 17.34 11.55
C HIS A 319 -8.96 18.01 11.67
N ASP A 320 -8.84 19.02 12.51
CA ASP A 320 -7.66 19.89 12.62
C ASP A 320 -6.33 19.15 12.80
N SER A 321 -6.30 18.08 13.60
CA SER A 321 -5.11 17.29 13.83
C SER A 321 -4.77 16.34 12.67
N LEU A 322 -5.77 15.92 11.90
CA LEU A 322 -5.60 14.93 10.82
C LEU A 322 -5.25 15.61 9.49
N PHE A 323 -5.85 16.77 9.21
CA PHE A 323 -5.73 17.48 7.95
C PHE A 323 -4.29 17.70 7.48
N PRO A 324 -3.36 18.25 8.30
CA PRO A 324 -1.99 18.50 7.84
C PRO A 324 -1.26 17.23 7.42
N HIS A 325 -1.42 16.14 8.19
CA HIS A 325 -0.73 14.89 7.94
C HIS A 325 -1.24 14.18 6.69
N VAL A 326 -2.56 14.08 6.54
CA VAL A 326 -3.18 13.42 5.38
C VAL A 326 -2.96 14.22 4.12
N PHE A 327 -3.11 15.55 4.17
CA PHE A 327 -2.84 16.41 3.02
C PHE A 327 -1.39 16.31 2.56
N ALA A 328 -0.42 16.43 3.49
CA ALA A 328 1.00 16.30 3.18
C ALA A 328 1.33 14.94 2.56
N ASP A 329 0.71 13.87 3.05
CA ASP A 329 0.90 12.52 2.51
C ASP A 329 0.27 12.36 1.11
N LEU A 330 -0.95 12.87 0.88
CA LEU A 330 -1.62 12.80 -0.42
C LEU A 330 -0.90 13.63 -1.50
N VAL A 331 -0.33 14.79 -1.15
CA VAL A 331 0.45 15.63 -2.08
C VAL A 331 1.72 14.92 -2.56
N THR A 332 2.22 13.92 -1.84
CA THR A 332 3.35 13.12 -2.34
C THR A 332 2.98 12.20 -3.50
N LEU A 333 1.69 11.91 -3.69
CA LEU A 333 1.21 11.07 -4.77
C LEU A 333 1.25 11.83 -6.11
N PRO A 334 2.04 11.38 -7.10
CA PRO A 334 2.16 12.09 -8.39
C PRO A 334 0.82 12.28 -9.11
N GLU A 335 -0.08 11.30 -8.98
CA GLU A 335 -1.41 11.32 -9.59
C GLU A 335 -2.34 12.40 -9.01
N LEU A 336 -2.14 12.82 -7.76
CA LEU A 336 -3.02 13.77 -7.06
C LEU A 336 -2.36 15.14 -6.82
N ARG A 337 -1.03 15.19 -6.87
CA ARG A 337 -0.23 16.36 -6.47
C ARG A 337 -0.70 17.66 -7.13
N ILE A 338 -0.76 17.68 -8.45
CA ILE A 338 -1.08 18.91 -9.20
C ILE A 338 -2.48 19.40 -8.82
N GLU A 339 -3.43 18.50 -8.76
CA GLU A 339 -4.82 18.80 -8.46
C GLU A 339 -5.01 19.34 -7.03
N LEU A 340 -4.30 18.75 -6.06
CA LEU A 340 -4.33 19.19 -4.67
C LEU A 340 -3.66 20.54 -4.48
N LEU A 341 -2.53 20.79 -5.15
CA LEU A 341 -1.85 22.10 -5.10
C LEU A 341 -2.66 23.19 -5.81
N MET A 342 -3.35 22.86 -6.90
CA MET A 342 -4.29 23.77 -7.54
C MET A 342 -5.46 24.12 -6.62
N MET A 343 -6.06 23.12 -5.95
CA MET A 343 -7.13 23.32 -4.99
C MET A 343 -6.69 24.24 -3.84
N MET A 344 -5.46 24.10 -3.34
CA MET A 344 -4.93 24.98 -2.27
C MET A 344 -4.79 26.43 -2.74
N ARG A 345 -4.58 26.70 -4.03
CA ARG A 345 -4.41 28.04 -4.61
C ARG A 345 -5.72 28.68 -5.07
N ASP A 346 -6.70 27.88 -5.43
CA ASP A 346 -7.99 28.36 -5.93
C ASP A 346 -8.98 28.58 -4.80
N HIS A 347 -8.93 29.79 -4.22
CA HIS A 347 -9.82 30.18 -3.12
C HIS A 347 -11.30 30.27 -3.52
N SER A 348 -11.63 30.33 -4.81
CA SER A 348 -13.00 30.48 -5.29
C SER A 348 -13.90 29.27 -5.04
N GLN A 349 -13.29 28.09 -4.84
CA GLN A 349 -13.98 26.81 -4.64
C GLN A 349 -13.83 26.23 -3.23
N GLN A 350 -13.25 26.99 -2.30
CA GLN A 350 -13.01 26.55 -0.94
C GLN A 350 -14.13 27.06 -0.01
N SER A 351 -14.61 26.19 0.87
CA SER A 351 -15.40 26.64 2.02
C SER A 351 -14.54 27.47 2.99
N PRO A 352 -15.13 28.26 3.87
CA PRO A 352 -14.38 28.95 4.90
C PRO A 352 -13.54 28.01 5.78
N THR A 353 -14.03 26.79 6.06
CA THR A 353 -13.34 25.78 6.86
C THR A 353 -12.12 25.25 6.15
N LEU A 354 -12.23 24.88 4.88
CA LEU A 354 -11.12 24.39 4.08
C LEU A 354 -10.06 25.48 3.86
N SER A 355 -10.48 26.72 3.59
CA SER A 355 -9.58 27.86 3.45
C SER A 355 -8.79 28.11 4.74
N ALA A 356 -9.46 28.06 5.90
CA ALA A 356 -8.80 28.17 7.21
C ALA A 356 -7.80 27.03 7.46
N ALA A 357 -8.13 25.79 7.07
CA ALA A 357 -7.24 24.65 7.20
C ALA A 357 -5.98 24.81 6.35
N PHE A 358 -6.09 25.28 5.10
CA PHE A 358 -4.94 25.60 4.25
C PHE A 358 -4.10 26.75 4.79
N ALA A 359 -4.72 27.80 5.33
CA ALA A 359 -4.00 28.91 5.93
C ALA A 359 -3.15 28.45 7.14
N ARG A 360 -3.71 27.61 8.02
CA ARG A 360 -2.97 27.00 9.14
C ARG A 360 -1.79 26.16 8.66
N LEU A 361 -2.00 25.34 7.62
CA LEU A 361 -0.93 24.52 7.03
C LEU A 361 0.23 25.38 6.51
N GLN A 362 -0.06 26.47 5.79
CA GLN A 362 0.94 27.41 5.29
C GLN A 362 1.74 28.08 6.42
N GLN A 363 1.07 28.47 7.51
CA GLN A 363 1.75 29.04 8.68
C GLN A 363 2.74 28.05 9.31
N VAL A 364 2.35 26.78 9.47
CA VAL A 364 3.23 25.74 10.02
C VAL A 364 4.44 25.51 9.11
N MET A 365 4.25 25.47 7.79
CA MET A 365 5.35 25.30 6.83
C MET A 365 6.32 26.49 6.85
N GLN A 366 5.83 27.72 6.98
CA GLN A 366 6.67 28.92 7.08
C GLN A 366 7.45 28.98 8.40
N ALA A 367 6.88 28.48 9.51
CA ALA A 367 7.57 28.43 10.80
C ALA A 367 8.66 27.33 10.88
N SER A 368 8.63 26.37 9.97
CA SER A 368 9.57 25.23 9.90
C SER A 368 10.68 25.39 8.86
N ALA A 369 10.61 26.43 8.02
CA ALA A 369 11.59 26.79 6.99
C ALA A 369 12.56 27.86 7.49
#